data_2bd210b0962089a3ae4904fc4f468f3b
#
_entry.id   2bd210b0962089a3ae4904fc4f468f3b
#
_cell.length_a   1.000
_cell.length_b   1.000
_cell.length_c   1.000
_cell.angle_alpha   90.00
_cell.angle_beta   90.00
_cell.angle_gamma   90.00
#
_symmetry.space_group_name_H-M   'P 1'
#
loop_
_entity.id
_entity.type
_entity.pdbx_description
1 polymer ?
#
loop_
_entity_poly.entity_id
_entity_poly.type
_entity_poly.pdbx_seq_one_letter_code
_entity_poly.pdbx_strand_id
1 'polypeptide(L)'
;MGALPEKEWVPKAPSLRRKLGIMAKVQDEMGHGQLLLRVVEDLMKPYGKTRGDLMDDLFTGRLKFHNVFHMPTRSWADAGMIGWLVDGAAIITQTNMLGASYGPYARALQRICAEEVFHAQHGESIIMALAEGTPEQRAMIQESLDEWWESLLMFFGPASKETTGTS
;
A
#
# COMPACT_ATOMS: atom_id res chain seq x y z
N MET A 1 -3.20 3.38 5.90
CA MET A 1 -4.09 4.31 5.14
C MET A 1 -4.67 3.64 3.90
N GLY A 2 -3.93 2.79 3.18
CA GLY A 2 -4.41 2.04 2.00
C GLY A 2 -5.70 1.24 2.24
N ALA A 3 -5.83 0.58 3.37
CA ALA A 3 -7.02 -0.19 3.73
C ALA A 3 -8.34 0.60 3.72
N LEU A 4 -8.32 1.92 3.92
CA LEU A 4 -9.55 2.71 4.05
C LEU A 4 -10.36 2.80 2.76
N PRO A 5 -9.78 3.13 1.58
CA PRO A 5 -10.52 3.10 0.33
C PRO A 5 -10.83 1.67 -0.14
N GLU A 6 -9.95 0.70 0.11
CA GLU A 6 -10.14 -0.68 -0.36
C GLU A 6 -11.25 -1.42 0.37
N LYS A 7 -11.49 -1.14 1.67
CA LYS A 7 -12.59 -1.78 2.43
C LYS A 7 -13.97 -1.57 1.79
N GLU A 8 -14.15 -0.48 1.06
CA GLU A 8 -15.41 -0.18 0.39
C GLU A 8 -15.69 -1.08 -0.82
N TRP A 9 -14.64 -1.74 -1.33
CA TRP A 9 -14.74 -2.70 -2.41
C TRP A 9 -15.07 -4.12 -1.95
N VAL A 10 -14.97 -4.42 -0.66
CA VAL A 10 -15.36 -5.74 -0.13
C VAL A 10 -16.79 -6.12 -0.54
N PRO A 11 -17.84 -5.30 -0.33
CA PRO A 11 -19.19 -5.62 -0.79
C PRO A 11 -19.36 -5.52 -2.31
N LYS A 12 -18.57 -4.70 -3.00
CA LYS A 12 -18.71 -4.38 -4.43
C LYS A 12 -17.95 -5.33 -5.36
N ALA A 13 -16.98 -6.08 -4.83
CA ALA A 13 -16.16 -6.99 -5.63
C ALA A 13 -17.02 -8.01 -6.42
N PRO A 14 -16.63 -8.37 -7.66
CA PRO A 14 -17.52 -9.01 -8.63
C PRO A 14 -17.84 -10.49 -8.32
N SER A 15 -17.14 -11.11 -7.37
CA SER A 15 -17.39 -12.50 -6.97
C SER A 15 -17.08 -12.74 -5.51
N LEU A 16 -17.61 -13.80 -4.91
CA LEU A 16 -17.31 -14.19 -3.54
C LEU A 16 -15.80 -14.37 -3.33
N ARG A 17 -15.11 -15.02 -4.27
CA ARG A 17 -13.65 -15.19 -4.22
C ARG A 17 -12.92 -13.83 -4.14
N ARG A 18 -13.34 -12.86 -4.96
CA ARG A 18 -12.77 -11.51 -4.96
C ARG A 18 -13.09 -10.74 -3.67
N LYS A 19 -14.31 -10.89 -3.15
CA LYS A 19 -14.69 -10.32 -1.84
C LYS A 19 -13.82 -10.84 -0.71
N LEU A 20 -13.60 -12.15 -0.64
CA LEU A 20 -12.75 -12.76 0.38
C LEU A 20 -11.29 -12.33 0.22
N GLY A 21 -10.77 -12.24 -1.00
CA GLY A 21 -9.40 -11.78 -1.26
C GLY A 21 -9.15 -10.35 -0.80
N ILE A 22 -10.01 -9.41 -1.20
CA ILE A 22 -9.85 -8.02 -0.77
C ILE A 22 -10.14 -7.82 0.72
N MET A 23 -11.03 -8.62 1.32
CA MET A 23 -11.26 -8.59 2.76
C MET A 23 -10.02 -9.04 3.54
N ALA A 24 -9.37 -10.12 3.11
CA ALA A 24 -8.12 -10.59 3.70
C ALA A 24 -7.03 -9.51 3.61
N LYS A 25 -6.84 -8.93 2.42
CA LYS A 25 -5.90 -7.82 2.22
C LYS A 25 -6.17 -6.66 3.18
N VAL A 26 -7.41 -6.18 3.29
CA VAL A 26 -7.78 -5.09 4.19
C VAL A 26 -7.45 -5.42 5.66
N GLN A 27 -7.65 -6.67 6.09
CA GLN A 27 -7.30 -7.12 7.44
C GLN A 27 -5.79 -7.10 7.67
N ASP A 28 -5.01 -7.57 6.70
CA ASP A 28 -3.55 -7.55 6.76
C ASP A 28 -3.03 -6.12 6.82
N GLU A 29 -3.51 -5.23 5.96
CA GLU A 29 -3.15 -3.80 5.96
C GLU A 29 -3.41 -3.10 7.31
N MET A 30 -4.54 -3.42 7.95
CA MET A 30 -4.82 -2.91 9.30
C MET A 30 -3.84 -3.48 10.33
N GLY A 31 -3.45 -4.75 10.19
CA GLY A 31 -2.43 -5.42 10.99
C GLY A 31 -1.05 -4.76 10.81
N HIS A 32 -0.64 -4.48 9.56
CA HIS A 32 0.60 -3.77 9.22
C HIS A 32 0.65 -2.39 9.89
N GLY A 33 -0.43 -1.62 9.76
CA GLY A 33 -0.53 -0.32 10.43
C GLY A 33 -0.37 -0.42 11.94
N GLN A 34 -0.96 -1.44 12.60
CA GLN A 34 -0.81 -1.65 14.03
C GLN A 34 0.61 -2.06 14.43
N LEU A 35 1.30 -2.89 13.64
CA LEU A 35 2.69 -3.27 13.88
C LEU A 35 3.60 -2.06 13.79
N LEU A 36 3.46 -1.25 12.75
CA LEU A 36 4.26 -0.04 12.55
C LEU A 36 3.98 1.02 13.61
N LEU A 37 2.71 1.18 14.02
CA LEU A 37 2.38 2.11 15.12
C LEU A 37 3.03 1.70 16.43
N ARG A 38 3.16 0.41 16.75
CA ARG A 38 3.89 -0.06 17.94
C ARG A 38 5.39 0.30 17.85
N VAL A 39 5.98 0.12 16.67
CA VAL A 39 7.38 0.50 16.43
C VAL A 39 7.59 2.00 16.65
N VAL A 40 6.68 2.83 16.09
CA VAL A 40 6.74 4.29 16.26
C VAL A 40 6.50 4.69 17.72
N GLU A 41 5.55 4.07 18.41
CA GLU A 41 5.27 4.29 19.83
C GLU A 41 6.52 4.05 20.70
N ASP A 42 7.21 2.92 20.47
CA ASP A 42 8.45 2.60 21.18
C ASP A 42 9.53 3.64 20.94
N LEU A 43 9.70 4.10 19.71
CA LEU A 43 10.68 5.14 19.34
C LEU A 43 10.31 6.51 19.90
N MET A 44 9.03 6.81 20.04
CA MET A 44 8.53 8.11 20.52
C MET A 44 8.33 8.18 22.03
N LYS A 45 8.45 7.04 22.72
CA LYS A 45 8.33 6.95 24.18
C LYS A 45 9.24 7.91 24.96
N PRO A 46 10.51 8.09 24.59
CA PRO A 46 11.39 9.08 25.26
C PRO A 46 10.90 10.53 25.12
N TYR A 47 10.05 10.81 24.13
CA TYR A 47 9.46 12.13 23.89
C TYR A 47 8.07 12.28 24.51
N GLY A 48 7.64 11.32 25.35
CA GLY A 48 6.36 11.35 26.04
C GLY A 48 5.13 11.17 25.17
N LYS A 49 5.28 10.73 23.90
CA LYS A 49 4.16 10.46 23.00
C LYS A 49 3.60 9.07 23.24
N THR A 50 2.30 8.98 23.35
CA THR A 50 1.53 7.75 23.47
C THR A 50 0.97 7.32 22.11
N ARG A 51 0.49 6.09 22.04
CA ARG A 51 -0.25 5.60 20.87
C ARG A 51 -1.48 6.47 20.54
N GLY A 52 -2.18 6.97 21.57
CA GLY A 52 -3.30 7.90 21.39
C GLY A 52 -2.88 9.16 20.66
N ASP A 53 -1.77 9.78 21.08
CA ASP A 53 -1.24 10.99 20.44
C ASP A 53 -0.86 10.73 18.96
N LEU A 54 -0.27 9.56 18.66
CA LEU A 54 0.09 9.18 17.30
C LEU A 54 -1.14 8.95 16.42
N MET A 55 -2.18 8.35 16.97
CA MET A 55 -3.46 8.18 16.26
C MET A 55 -4.16 9.52 16.03
N ASP A 56 -4.15 10.41 17.00
CA ASP A 56 -4.67 11.77 16.85
C ASP A 56 -3.89 12.57 15.80
N ASP A 57 -2.55 12.47 15.80
CA ASP A 57 -1.71 13.08 14.77
C ASP A 57 -2.04 12.55 13.36
N LEU A 58 -2.35 11.24 13.26
CA LEU A 58 -2.75 10.61 12.02
C LEU A 58 -4.10 11.14 11.51
N PHE A 59 -5.15 11.10 12.35
CA PHE A 59 -6.51 11.45 11.93
C PHE A 59 -6.76 12.94 11.81
N THR A 60 -5.97 13.77 12.48
CA THR A 60 -6.05 15.25 12.36
C THR A 60 -5.18 15.81 11.23
N GLY A 61 -4.48 14.95 10.47
CA GLY A 61 -3.64 15.35 9.34
C GLY A 61 -2.33 16.03 9.75
N ARG A 62 -1.94 15.93 11.02
CA ARG A 62 -0.62 16.39 11.47
C ARG A 62 0.51 15.50 10.96
N LEU A 63 0.26 14.20 10.81
CA LEU A 63 1.17 13.32 10.08
C LEU A 63 0.93 13.44 8.58
N LYS A 64 2.02 13.52 7.83
CA LYS A 64 1.99 13.52 6.36
C LYS A 64 2.20 12.11 5.84
N PHE A 65 1.43 11.75 4.82
CA PHE A 65 1.65 10.51 4.08
C PHE A 65 1.92 10.83 2.63
N HIS A 66 2.38 9.82 1.93
CA HIS A 66 2.56 9.89 0.50
C HIS A 66 1.21 10.19 -0.19
N ASN A 67 1.23 11.03 -1.23
CA ASN A 67 0.03 11.46 -1.94
C ASN A 67 -0.77 10.31 -2.56
N VAL A 68 -0.13 9.21 -2.93
CA VAL A 68 -0.78 8.01 -3.45
C VAL A 68 -1.89 7.48 -2.52
N PHE A 69 -1.74 7.64 -1.20
CA PHE A 69 -2.75 7.21 -0.23
C PHE A 69 -3.94 8.17 -0.08
N HIS A 70 -3.94 9.28 -0.80
CA HIS A 70 -5.06 10.23 -0.90
C HIS A 70 -5.87 10.04 -2.19
N MET A 71 -5.41 9.17 -3.10
CA MET A 71 -6.10 8.89 -4.34
C MET A 71 -7.42 8.15 -4.09
N PRO A 72 -8.52 8.55 -4.73
CA PRO A 72 -9.79 7.86 -4.59
C PRO A 72 -9.79 6.55 -5.37
N THR A 73 -10.40 5.51 -4.80
CA THR A 73 -10.60 4.22 -5.48
C THR A 73 -12.00 4.20 -6.10
N ARG A 74 -12.12 4.60 -7.35
CA ARG A 74 -13.39 4.80 -8.06
C ARG A 74 -13.86 3.57 -8.83
N SER A 75 -12.93 2.73 -9.26
CA SER A 75 -13.18 1.56 -10.10
C SER A 75 -12.58 0.28 -9.50
N TRP A 76 -13.01 -0.86 -10.01
CA TRP A 76 -12.39 -2.13 -9.67
C TRP A 76 -10.95 -2.25 -10.20
N ALA A 77 -10.62 -1.54 -11.28
CA ALA A 77 -9.25 -1.43 -11.76
C ALA A 77 -8.36 -0.68 -10.77
N ASP A 78 -8.86 0.38 -10.10
CA ASP A 78 -8.09 1.07 -9.06
C ASP A 78 -7.73 0.14 -7.90
N ALA A 79 -8.67 -0.71 -7.46
CA ALA A 79 -8.38 -1.71 -6.46
C ALA A 79 -7.29 -2.70 -6.92
N GLY A 80 -7.27 -3.04 -8.21
CA GLY A 80 -6.21 -3.84 -8.83
C GLY A 80 -4.88 -3.08 -8.89
N MET A 81 -4.89 -1.79 -9.26
CA MET A 81 -3.69 -0.95 -9.34
C MET A 81 -3.05 -0.75 -7.97
N ILE A 82 -3.83 -0.55 -6.91
CA ILE A 82 -3.30 -0.45 -5.56
C ILE A 82 -2.54 -1.73 -5.21
N GLY A 83 -3.18 -2.89 -5.32
CA GLY A 83 -2.55 -4.16 -4.99
C GLY A 83 -1.32 -4.44 -5.85
N TRP A 84 -1.41 -4.24 -7.16
CA TRP A 84 -0.29 -4.57 -8.06
C TRP A 84 0.86 -3.57 -7.98
N LEU A 85 0.56 -2.29 -8.10
CA LEU A 85 1.61 -1.27 -8.28
C LEU A 85 2.00 -0.59 -6.96
N VAL A 86 1.05 -0.24 -6.10
CA VAL A 86 1.38 0.46 -4.84
C VAL A 86 1.99 -0.51 -3.84
N ASP A 87 1.38 -1.69 -3.65
CA ASP A 87 1.94 -2.70 -2.74
C ASP A 87 3.22 -3.31 -3.34
N GLY A 88 3.30 -3.46 -4.68
CA GLY A 88 4.53 -3.82 -5.37
C GLY A 88 5.68 -2.84 -5.11
N ALA A 89 5.41 -1.54 -5.16
CA ALA A 89 6.38 -0.50 -4.80
C ALA A 89 6.75 -0.54 -3.31
N ALA A 90 5.76 -0.80 -2.44
CA ALA A 90 5.99 -0.97 -1.02
C ALA A 90 6.92 -2.15 -0.73
N ILE A 91 6.74 -3.30 -1.40
CA ILE A 91 7.64 -4.45 -1.28
C ILE A 91 9.09 -4.04 -1.59
N ILE A 92 9.31 -3.36 -2.72
CA ILE A 92 10.65 -2.94 -3.15
C ILE A 92 11.31 -2.02 -2.12
N THR A 93 10.59 -1.00 -1.66
CA THR A 93 11.11 -0.03 -0.69
C THR A 93 11.34 -0.63 0.70
N GLN A 94 10.42 -1.47 1.17
CA GLN A 94 10.49 -2.08 2.50
C GLN A 94 11.51 -3.21 2.57
N THR A 95 11.70 -3.97 1.51
CA THR A 95 12.70 -5.05 1.45
C THR A 95 14.11 -4.50 1.66
N ASN A 96 14.41 -3.31 1.15
CA ASN A 96 15.69 -2.64 1.39
C ASN A 96 15.92 -2.27 2.86
N MET A 97 14.86 -2.24 3.67
CA MET A 97 14.91 -1.91 5.09
C MET A 97 14.88 -3.13 6.03
N LEU A 98 14.89 -4.35 5.50
CA LEU A 98 14.92 -5.58 6.33
C LEU A 98 16.17 -5.67 7.20
N GLY A 99 17.28 -5.03 6.80
CA GLY A 99 18.51 -4.91 7.57
C GLY A 99 18.58 -3.70 8.51
N ALA A 100 17.46 -3.02 8.80
CA ALA A 100 17.44 -1.86 9.68
C ALA A 100 18.01 -2.16 11.06
N SER A 101 18.79 -1.23 11.63
CA SER A 101 19.44 -1.39 12.93
C SER A 101 18.47 -1.50 14.10
N TYR A 102 17.24 -0.98 13.95
CA TYR A 102 16.20 -1.11 14.96
C TYR A 102 15.45 -2.44 14.80
N GLY A 103 15.81 -3.43 15.60
CA GLY A 103 15.33 -4.82 15.49
C GLY A 103 13.80 -4.97 15.50
N PRO A 104 13.01 -4.25 16.32
CA PRO A 104 11.55 -4.35 16.25
C PRO A 104 10.97 -3.97 14.89
N TYR A 105 11.53 -2.95 14.23
CA TYR A 105 11.13 -2.55 12.88
C TYR A 105 11.50 -3.61 11.84
N ALA A 106 12.75 -4.08 11.86
CA ALA A 106 13.19 -5.13 10.93
C ALA A 106 12.31 -6.39 11.02
N ARG A 107 11.95 -6.83 12.24
CA ARG A 107 11.04 -7.97 12.42
C ARG A 107 9.62 -7.70 11.93
N ALA A 108 9.09 -6.50 12.14
CA ALA A 108 7.79 -6.11 11.61
C ALA A 108 7.78 -6.17 10.07
N LEU A 109 8.83 -5.64 9.42
CA LEU A 109 8.96 -5.65 7.97
C LEU A 109 9.07 -7.06 7.39
N GLN A 110 9.73 -8.02 8.06
CA GLN A 110 9.78 -9.41 7.59
C GLN A 110 8.39 -9.99 7.39
N ARG A 111 7.49 -9.75 8.34
CA ARG A 111 6.12 -10.21 8.23
C ARG A 111 5.36 -9.42 7.17
N ILE A 112 5.44 -8.10 7.19
CA ILE A 112 4.74 -7.22 6.25
C ILE A 112 5.12 -7.59 4.81
N CYS A 113 6.42 -7.65 4.48
CA CYS A 113 6.87 -7.99 3.13
C CYS A 113 6.39 -9.38 2.66
N ALA A 114 6.26 -10.34 3.57
CA ALA A 114 5.76 -11.67 3.22
C ALA A 114 4.26 -11.64 2.86
N GLU A 115 3.46 -10.86 3.60
CA GLU A 115 2.03 -10.69 3.35
C GLU A 115 1.75 -9.81 2.12
N GLU A 116 2.58 -8.78 1.86
CA GLU A 116 2.48 -7.90 0.69
C GLU A 116 2.64 -8.64 -0.66
N VAL A 117 3.36 -9.76 -0.70
CA VAL A 117 3.44 -10.59 -1.91
C VAL A 117 2.07 -11.10 -2.34
N PHE A 118 1.22 -11.48 -1.38
CA PHE A 118 -0.16 -11.87 -1.66
C PHE A 118 -0.98 -10.69 -2.20
N HIS A 119 -0.79 -9.49 -1.63
CA HIS A 119 -1.50 -8.29 -2.07
C HIS A 119 -1.16 -7.93 -3.51
N ALA A 120 0.14 -7.95 -3.86
CA ALA A 120 0.61 -7.68 -5.22
C ALA A 120 0.06 -8.70 -6.23
N GLN A 121 0.11 -9.99 -5.90
CA GLN A 121 -0.46 -11.05 -6.75
C GLN A 121 -1.99 -10.93 -6.89
N HIS A 122 -2.68 -10.55 -5.81
CA HIS A 122 -4.13 -10.33 -5.86
C HIS A 122 -4.47 -9.17 -6.79
N GLY A 123 -3.76 -8.04 -6.69
CA GLY A 123 -3.92 -6.88 -7.56
C GLY A 123 -3.63 -7.23 -9.03
N GLU A 124 -2.49 -7.86 -9.31
CA GLU A 124 -2.13 -8.32 -10.65
C GLU A 124 -3.23 -9.21 -11.25
N SER A 125 -3.76 -10.16 -10.47
CA SER A 125 -4.82 -11.04 -10.93
C SER A 125 -6.15 -10.33 -11.25
N ILE A 126 -6.41 -9.18 -10.64
CA ILE A 126 -7.55 -8.31 -10.98
C ILE A 126 -7.31 -7.66 -12.34
N ILE A 127 -6.14 -7.05 -12.52
CA ILE A 127 -5.76 -6.36 -13.74
C ILE A 127 -5.75 -7.33 -14.93
N MET A 128 -5.15 -8.50 -14.77
CA MET A 128 -5.12 -9.52 -15.83
C MET A 128 -6.53 -9.97 -16.23
N ALA A 129 -7.41 -10.22 -15.25
CA ALA A 129 -8.79 -10.60 -15.53
C ALA A 129 -9.57 -9.50 -16.28
N LEU A 130 -9.33 -8.23 -15.98
CA LEU A 130 -9.93 -7.11 -16.71
C LEU A 130 -9.31 -6.93 -18.09
N ALA A 131 -8.01 -7.17 -18.26
CA ALA A 131 -7.31 -7.08 -19.55
C ALA A 131 -7.78 -8.15 -20.55
N GLU A 132 -8.12 -9.33 -20.06
CA GLU A 132 -8.71 -10.42 -20.86
C GLU A 132 -10.21 -10.22 -21.14
N GLY A 133 -10.83 -9.22 -20.55
CA GLY A 133 -12.26 -8.94 -20.62
C GLY A 133 -12.68 -8.09 -21.82
N THR A 134 -13.73 -7.29 -21.62
CA THR A 134 -14.33 -6.44 -22.68
C THR A 134 -13.46 -5.20 -23.00
N PRO A 135 -13.72 -4.51 -24.13
CA PRO A 135 -13.06 -3.25 -24.43
C PRO A 135 -13.24 -2.21 -23.32
N GLU A 136 -14.40 -2.15 -22.67
CA GLU A 136 -14.71 -1.23 -21.57
C GLU A 136 -13.86 -1.55 -20.32
N GLN A 137 -13.64 -2.84 -20.04
CA GLN A 137 -12.77 -3.26 -18.94
C GLN A 137 -11.31 -2.90 -19.20
N ARG A 138 -10.85 -3.03 -20.45
CA ARG A 138 -9.50 -2.57 -20.84
C ARG A 138 -9.35 -1.06 -20.76
N ALA A 139 -10.38 -0.31 -21.19
CA ALA A 139 -10.40 1.15 -21.03
C ALA A 139 -10.32 1.56 -19.54
N MET A 140 -11.07 0.89 -18.68
CA MET A 140 -11.02 1.11 -17.22
C MET A 140 -9.62 0.92 -16.63
N ILE A 141 -8.85 -0.07 -17.10
CA ILE A 141 -7.45 -0.26 -16.70
C ILE A 141 -6.59 0.93 -17.13
N GLN A 142 -6.74 1.37 -18.38
CA GLN A 142 -5.93 2.47 -18.91
C GLN A 142 -6.22 3.76 -18.16
N GLU A 143 -7.49 4.09 -17.94
CA GLU A 143 -7.91 5.25 -17.16
C GLU A 143 -7.33 5.22 -15.74
N SER A 144 -7.40 4.05 -15.09
CA SER A 144 -6.84 3.85 -13.77
C SER A 144 -5.31 4.02 -13.77
N LEU A 145 -4.61 3.46 -14.75
CA LEU A 145 -3.17 3.58 -14.88
C LEU A 145 -2.75 5.05 -15.09
N ASP A 146 -3.42 5.75 -15.98
CA ASP A 146 -3.13 7.16 -16.29
C ASP A 146 -3.32 8.06 -15.06
N GLU A 147 -4.34 7.77 -14.22
CA GLU A 147 -4.61 8.54 -13.01
C GLU A 147 -3.58 8.25 -11.90
N TRP A 148 -3.15 7.00 -11.73
CA TRP A 148 -2.30 6.59 -10.62
C TRP A 148 -0.80 6.74 -10.90
N TRP A 149 -0.38 6.76 -12.17
CA TRP A 149 1.01 6.61 -12.60
C TRP A 149 1.98 7.64 -11.99
N GLU A 150 1.65 8.92 -12.07
CA GLU A 150 2.53 9.97 -11.52
C GLU A 150 2.67 9.87 -10.00
N SER A 151 1.55 9.68 -9.30
CA SER A 151 1.56 9.52 -7.85
C SER A 151 2.34 8.29 -7.41
N LEU A 152 2.30 7.23 -8.21
CA LEU A 152 3.05 5.99 -7.97
C LEU A 152 4.56 6.21 -8.16
N LEU A 153 4.97 6.88 -9.22
CA LEU A 153 6.39 7.18 -9.45
C LEU A 153 6.99 8.04 -8.33
N MET A 154 6.22 8.97 -7.78
CA MET A 154 6.65 9.78 -6.64
C MET A 154 6.88 8.95 -5.37
N PHE A 155 6.36 7.73 -5.28
CA PHE A 155 6.61 6.83 -4.15
C PHE A 155 8.09 6.50 -3.97
N PHE A 156 8.84 6.47 -5.06
CA PHE A 156 10.28 6.21 -5.04
C PHE A 156 11.15 7.46 -4.79
N GLY A 157 10.53 8.64 -4.73
CA GLY A 157 11.24 9.92 -4.61
C GLY A 157 11.93 10.35 -5.93
N PRO A 158 12.63 11.49 -5.92
CA PRO A 158 13.38 11.95 -7.08
C PRO A 158 14.57 11.04 -7.36
N ALA A 159 14.91 10.89 -8.64
CA ALA A 159 16.14 10.19 -9.04
C ALA A 159 17.35 10.87 -8.39
N SER A 160 18.11 10.14 -7.59
CA SER A 160 19.34 10.66 -7.01
C SER A 160 20.47 10.59 -8.03
N LYS A 161 21.35 11.60 -8.03
CA LYS A 161 22.56 11.60 -8.89
C LYS A 161 23.52 10.44 -8.56
N GLU A 162 23.40 9.85 -7.37
CA GLU A 162 24.22 8.74 -6.90
C GLU A 162 23.73 7.38 -7.43
N THR A 163 22.47 7.25 -7.81
CA THR A 163 21.93 6.03 -8.43
C THR A 163 22.21 5.94 -9.93
N THR A 164 22.69 6.98 -10.55
CA THR A 164 23.20 6.98 -11.93
C THR A 164 24.70 6.71 -11.99
N GLY A 165 25.26 6.10 -10.96
CA GLY A 165 26.67 5.73 -10.90
C GLY A 165 27.04 4.79 -12.04
N THR A 166 27.52 5.40 -13.09
CA THR A 166 28.39 4.76 -14.06
C THR A 166 29.76 4.64 -13.41
N SER A 167 30.08 3.47 -12.92
CA SER A 167 31.46 3.02 -12.81
C SER A 167 31.98 2.62 -14.17
#